data_465a933730920cf0debaad12e080e8bf
#
_entry.id   465a933730920cf0debaad12e080e8bf
#
_cell.length_a   1.000
_cell.length_b   1.000
_cell.length_c   1.000
_cell.angle_alpha   90.00
_cell.angle_beta   90.00
_cell.angle_gamma   90.00
#
_symmetry.space_group_name_H-M   'P 1'
#
loop_
_entity.id
_entity.type
_entity.pdbx_description
1 polymer ?
#
loop_
_entity_poly.entity_id
_entity_poly.type
_entity_poly.pdbx_seq_one_letter_code
_entity_poly.pdbx_strand_id
1 'polypeptide(L)'
;MGLINRISEYIKAQVNRPSKRQWDSEIQQVSQDKKALELLEFKEMMDTLLREKRYIAQSDYAAKFEQYESVIKDFKSLQNMGMMGNFCTLNGISEEDTRTALDLFENVSVYVYKHNEEYMIQAMEEEREYLDHILNAVDPSIMLDEDQRKVVLTDEDYCLVIAGAGAGKTTTVAAKVKYLVDKKGVDPSQILVVSFTNKAVNELKEKIQGALEIVCPIATFHSTGNAIIHKHLPEEKLNIVDNSRLYFVIRDYFRGSVMQNESVVNKLIMFFASYFDAPYEGDDLNGFFNNIAKVNFSTMRSDLEEFKREVIDTRTKKSVTIQNEVLRSHQ
;
A
#
# COMPACT_ATOMS: atom_id res chain seq x y z
N MET A 1 19.23 -35.61 -15.90
CA MET A 1 19.05 -37.07 -16.08
C MET A 1 19.16 -37.91 -14.80
N GLY A 2 19.76 -37.39 -13.70
CA GLY A 2 19.93 -38.16 -12.45
C GLY A 2 18.67 -38.42 -11.62
N LEU A 3 17.78 -37.45 -11.48
CA LEU A 3 16.64 -37.52 -10.54
C LEU A 3 15.51 -38.41 -11.07
N ILE A 4 15.16 -38.29 -12.36
CA ILE A 4 14.10 -39.09 -12.98
C ILE A 4 14.49 -40.57 -13.03
N ASN A 5 15.78 -40.87 -13.26
CA ASN A 5 16.28 -42.24 -13.21
C ASN A 5 16.27 -42.80 -11.77
N ARG A 6 16.62 -42.01 -10.75
CA ARG A 6 16.54 -42.42 -9.35
C ARG A 6 15.10 -42.70 -8.88
N ILE A 7 14.13 -41.85 -9.28
CA ILE A 7 12.71 -42.08 -9.01
C ILE A 7 12.21 -43.34 -9.74
N SER A 8 12.66 -43.59 -10.94
CA SER A 8 12.31 -44.81 -11.69
C SER A 8 12.93 -46.08 -11.09
N GLU A 9 14.18 -46.01 -10.59
CA GLU A 9 14.80 -47.10 -9.84
C GLU A 9 14.15 -47.30 -8.47
N TYR A 10 13.75 -46.25 -7.79
CA TYR A 10 13.00 -46.30 -6.54
C TYR A 10 11.66 -47.03 -6.69
N ILE A 11 10.94 -46.77 -7.79
CA ILE A 11 9.70 -47.48 -8.10
C ILE A 11 9.95 -48.97 -8.43
N LYS A 12 11.10 -49.31 -9.03
CA LYS A 12 11.51 -50.69 -9.32
C LYS A 12 12.00 -51.47 -8.10
N ALA A 13 12.53 -50.78 -7.07
CA ALA A 13 13.03 -51.41 -5.83
C ALA A 13 11.93 -51.79 -4.85
N GLN A 14 10.64 -51.54 -5.12
CA GLN A 14 9.52 -51.90 -4.24
C GLN A 14 9.24 -53.41 -4.07
N VAL A 15 10.04 -54.27 -4.69
CA VAL A 15 9.85 -55.75 -4.58
C VAL A 15 10.53 -56.35 -3.35
N ASN A 16 11.53 -55.66 -2.74
CA ASN A 16 12.14 -56.09 -1.47
C ASN A 16 11.83 -55.07 -0.38
N ARG A 17 10.95 -55.40 0.56
CA ARG A 17 10.57 -54.51 1.71
C ARG A 17 11.81 -54.13 2.53
N PRO A 18 12.31 -52.91 2.45
CA PRO A 18 13.41 -52.46 3.29
C PRO A 18 12.97 -52.33 4.77
N SER A 19 13.88 -52.44 5.71
CA SER A 19 13.62 -52.26 7.13
C SER A 19 13.10 -50.84 7.41
N LYS A 20 12.30 -50.64 8.47
CA LYS A 20 11.75 -49.32 8.85
C LYS A 20 12.83 -48.25 8.95
N ARG A 21 14.06 -48.59 9.44
CA ARG A 21 15.22 -47.66 9.50
C ARG A 21 15.73 -47.27 8.11
N GLN A 22 15.70 -48.18 7.14
CA GLN A 22 16.06 -47.88 5.76
C GLN A 22 15.08 -46.95 5.08
N TRP A 23 13.76 -47.15 5.30
CA TRP A 23 12.71 -46.27 4.82
C TRP A 23 12.85 -44.85 5.40
N ASP A 24 13.05 -44.75 6.72
CA ASP A 24 13.21 -43.46 7.40
C ASP A 24 14.46 -42.70 6.87
N SER A 25 15.57 -43.41 6.60
CA SER A 25 16.78 -42.85 6.00
C SER A 25 16.59 -42.39 4.56
N GLU A 26 15.91 -43.18 3.73
CA GLU A 26 15.61 -42.84 2.33
C GLU A 26 14.63 -41.68 2.21
N ILE A 27 13.59 -41.63 3.06
CA ILE A 27 12.65 -40.49 3.12
C ILE A 27 13.38 -39.22 3.55
N GLN A 28 14.28 -39.33 4.53
CA GLN A 28 15.09 -38.20 5.00
C GLN A 28 16.03 -37.69 3.91
N GLN A 29 16.68 -38.60 3.14
CA GLN A 29 17.56 -38.23 2.01
C GLN A 29 16.77 -37.56 0.88
N VAL A 30 15.62 -38.13 0.48
CA VAL A 30 14.74 -37.52 -0.53
C VAL A 30 14.25 -36.13 -0.12
N SER A 31 13.95 -35.94 1.18
CA SER A 31 13.59 -34.62 1.72
C SER A 31 14.72 -33.61 1.68
N GLN A 32 15.97 -34.06 1.92
CA GLN A 32 17.16 -33.21 1.85
C GLN A 32 17.50 -32.83 0.41
N ASP A 33 17.50 -33.80 -0.51
CA ASP A 33 17.71 -33.55 -1.94
C ASP A 33 16.68 -32.55 -2.51
N LYS A 34 15.42 -32.65 -2.06
CA LYS A 34 14.37 -31.71 -2.47
C LYS A 34 14.65 -30.30 -1.98
N LYS A 35 15.04 -30.11 -0.72
CA LYS A 35 15.36 -28.78 -0.17
C LYS A 35 16.56 -28.13 -0.85
N ALA A 36 17.58 -28.92 -1.15
CA ALA A 36 18.75 -28.46 -1.89
C ALA A 36 18.35 -27.96 -3.29
N LEU A 37 17.46 -28.69 -3.98
CA LEU A 37 16.96 -28.28 -5.28
C LEU A 37 16.13 -27.01 -5.21
N GLU A 38 15.20 -26.91 -4.26
CA GLU A 38 14.36 -25.71 -4.05
C GLU A 38 15.20 -24.44 -3.78
N LEU A 39 16.30 -24.56 -3.02
CA LEU A 39 17.22 -23.44 -2.79
C LEU A 39 17.92 -22.97 -4.07
N LEU A 40 18.39 -23.92 -4.89
CA LEU A 40 19.04 -23.61 -6.16
C LEU A 40 18.04 -23.03 -7.19
N GLU A 41 16.80 -23.52 -7.21
CA GLU A 41 15.71 -22.96 -8.02
C GLU A 41 15.41 -21.49 -7.62
N PHE A 42 15.39 -21.19 -6.31
CA PHE A 42 15.27 -19.82 -5.83
C PHE A 42 16.42 -18.93 -6.34
N LYS A 43 17.67 -19.40 -6.20
CA LYS A 43 18.85 -18.66 -6.69
C LYS A 43 18.75 -18.38 -8.19
N GLU A 44 18.44 -19.40 -9.00
CA GLU A 44 18.32 -19.27 -10.47
C GLU A 44 17.20 -18.31 -10.86
N MET A 45 16.08 -18.37 -10.15
CA MET A 45 14.97 -17.43 -10.34
C MET A 45 15.43 -15.98 -10.07
N MET A 46 16.12 -15.73 -8.98
CA MET A 46 16.62 -14.39 -8.66
C MET A 46 17.71 -13.92 -9.62
N ASP A 47 18.64 -14.78 -9.98
CA ASP A 47 19.67 -14.47 -10.98
C ASP A 47 19.05 -14.11 -12.34
N THR A 48 17.99 -14.81 -12.71
CA THR A 48 17.24 -14.53 -13.95
C THR A 48 16.53 -13.18 -13.87
N LEU A 49 15.82 -12.92 -12.77
CA LEU A 49 15.10 -11.67 -12.56
C LEU A 49 16.06 -10.46 -12.59
N LEU A 50 17.19 -10.54 -11.89
CA LEU A 50 18.19 -9.46 -11.82
C LEU A 50 18.98 -9.25 -13.14
N ARG A 51 18.83 -10.14 -14.14
CA ARG A 51 19.39 -9.94 -15.51
C ARG A 51 18.43 -9.33 -16.48
N GLU A 52 17.14 -9.24 -16.12
CA GLU A 52 16.14 -8.62 -17.00
C GLU A 52 16.43 -7.14 -17.21
N LYS A 53 16.22 -6.66 -18.44
CA LYS A 53 16.40 -5.25 -18.80
C LYS A 53 15.09 -4.48 -18.62
N ARG A 54 14.54 -4.50 -17.41
CA ARG A 54 13.33 -3.76 -17.05
C ARG A 54 13.34 -3.38 -15.57
N TYR A 55 12.47 -2.49 -15.20
CA TYR A 55 12.19 -2.21 -13.79
C TYR A 55 11.62 -3.46 -13.11
N ILE A 56 12.11 -3.78 -11.92
CA ILE A 56 11.63 -4.90 -11.11
C ILE A 56 10.69 -4.34 -10.04
N ALA A 57 9.41 -4.65 -10.15
CA ALA A 57 8.39 -4.28 -9.17
C ALA A 57 8.35 -5.30 -8.01
N GLN A 58 7.75 -4.91 -6.88
CA GLN A 58 7.63 -5.79 -5.73
C GLN A 58 6.84 -7.07 -6.05
N SER A 59 5.79 -6.98 -6.87
CA SER A 59 4.99 -8.14 -7.29
C SER A 59 5.76 -9.18 -8.10
N ASP A 60 6.86 -8.81 -8.75
CA ASP A 60 7.68 -9.73 -9.55
C ASP A 60 8.30 -10.84 -8.69
N TYR A 61 8.55 -10.57 -7.40
CA TYR A 61 9.25 -11.52 -6.52
C TYR A 61 8.50 -11.83 -5.20
N ALA A 62 7.66 -10.95 -4.66
CA ALA A 62 7.09 -11.09 -3.32
C ALA A 62 6.34 -12.41 -3.10
N ALA A 63 5.44 -12.78 -4.01
CA ALA A 63 4.67 -14.03 -3.91
C ALA A 63 5.56 -15.29 -3.99
N LYS A 64 6.69 -15.20 -4.71
CA LYS A 64 7.66 -16.30 -4.83
C LYS A 64 8.49 -16.44 -3.56
N PHE A 65 8.76 -15.34 -2.86
CA PHE A 65 9.50 -15.36 -1.58
C PHE A 65 8.79 -16.18 -0.51
N GLU A 66 7.46 -16.06 -0.39
CA GLU A 66 6.67 -16.86 0.56
C GLU A 66 6.86 -18.36 0.32
N GLN A 67 6.95 -18.78 -0.93
CA GLN A 67 7.14 -20.18 -1.31
C GLN A 67 8.47 -20.75 -0.78
N TYR A 68 9.54 -19.96 -0.77
CA TYR A 68 10.87 -20.41 -0.39
C TYR A 68 11.24 -20.14 1.07
N GLU A 69 10.42 -19.41 1.83
CA GLU A 69 10.70 -19.01 3.21
C GLU A 69 11.08 -20.20 4.12
N SER A 70 10.33 -21.31 3.99
CA SER A 70 10.59 -22.53 4.80
C SER A 70 11.97 -23.12 4.53
N VAL A 71 12.35 -23.22 3.26
CA VAL A 71 13.65 -23.78 2.83
C VAL A 71 14.79 -22.88 3.30
N ILE A 72 14.66 -21.58 3.12
CA ILE A 72 15.64 -20.59 3.57
C ILE A 72 15.85 -20.68 5.10
N LYS A 73 14.78 -20.83 5.87
CA LYS A 73 14.84 -20.97 7.34
C LYS A 73 15.61 -22.23 7.76
N ASP A 74 15.42 -23.33 7.04
CA ASP A 74 16.15 -24.57 7.30
C ASP A 74 17.65 -24.40 7.03
N PHE A 75 18.02 -23.77 5.90
CA PHE A 75 19.43 -23.52 5.57
C PHE A 75 20.10 -22.52 6.53
N LYS A 76 19.39 -21.49 7.00
CA LYS A 76 19.87 -20.61 8.07
C LYS A 76 20.14 -21.38 9.36
N SER A 77 19.30 -22.34 9.69
CA SER A 77 19.51 -23.18 10.86
C SER A 77 20.77 -24.06 10.70
N LEU A 78 20.99 -24.63 9.52
CA LEU A 78 22.22 -25.38 9.19
C LEU A 78 23.48 -24.49 9.27
N GLN A 79 23.37 -23.24 8.79
CA GLN A 79 24.44 -22.26 8.89
C GLN A 79 24.80 -21.94 10.36
N ASN A 80 23.81 -21.67 11.17
CA ASN A 80 23.97 -21.37 12.59
C ASN A 80 24.58 -22.54 13.39
N MET A 81 24.29 -23.78 12.98
CA MET A 81 24.82 -24.99 13.56
C MET A 81 26.24 -25.35 13.04
N GLY A 82 26.76 -24.60 12.06
CA GLY A 82 28.04 -24.91 11.41
C GLY A 82 28.01 -26.19 10.56
N MET A 83 26.83 -26.65 10.16
CA MET A 83 26.60 -27.90 9.43
C MET A 83 26.45 -27.71 7.92
N MET A 84 26.41 -26.47 7.43
CA MET A 84 26.12 -26.14 6.03
C MET A 84 27.09 -26.81 5.05
N GLY A 85 28.41 -26.73 5.29
CA GLY A 85 29.41 -27.34 4.42
C GLY A 85 29.26 -28.87 4.30
N ASN A 86 28.97 -29.55 5.41
CA ASN A 86 28.69 -30.98 5.40
C ASN A 86 27.44 -31.31 4.60
N PHE A 87 26.34 -30.52 4.78
CA PHE A 87 25.13 -30.70 4.03
C PHE A 87 25.33 -30.49 2.53
N CYS A 88 26.02 -29.41 2.14
CA CYS A 88 26.36 -29.14 0.74
C CYS A 88 27.16 -30.25 0.09
N THR A 89 28.18 -30.76 0.80
CA THR A 89 28.99 -31.86 0.30
C THR A 89 28.19 -33.16 0.10
N LEU A 90 27.32 -33.50 1.05
CA LEU A 90 26.46 -34.69 0.97
C LEU A 90 25.44 -34.62 -0.16
N ASN A 91 24.93 -33.44 -0.45
CA ASN A 91 23.89 -33.25 -1.48
C ASN A 91 24.49 -32.80 -2.83
N GLY A 92 25.79 -32.65 -2.95
CA GLY A 92 26.47 -32.27 -4.19
C GLY A 92 26.13 -30.86 -4.70
N ILE A 93 25.85 -29.93 -3.76
CA ILE A 93 25.60 -28.52 -4.06
C ILE A 93 26.77 -27.64 -3.64
N SER A 94 26.93 -26.50 -4.29
CA SER A 94 27.95 -25.52 -3.95
C SER A 94 27.64 -24.81 -2.63
N GLU A 95 28.56 -24.74 -1.71
CA GLU A 95 28.41 -23.93 -0.50
C GLU A 95 28.38 -22.44 -0.83
N GLU A 96 29.10 -22.01 -1.87
CA GLU A 96 29.09 -20.63 -2.36
C GLU A 96 27.69 -20.24 -2.93
N ASP A 97 27.09 -21.10 -3.78
CA ASP A 97 25.74 -20.88 -4.30
C ASP A 97 24.70 -20.85 -3.18
N THR A 98 24.86 -21.71 -2.17
CA THR A 98 24.00 -21.74 -0.98
C THR A 98 24.08 -20.43 -0.22
N ARG A 99 25.28 -19.93 0.05
CA ARG A 99 25.49 -18.64 0.74
C ARG A 99 24.91 -17.48 -0.07
N THR A 100 25.14 -17.49 -1.39
CA THR A 100 24.59 -16.48 -2.31
C THR A 100 23.05 -16.49 -2.30
N ALA A 101 22.42 -17.67 -2.31
CA ALA A 101 20.95 -17.77 -2.22
C ALA A 101 20.40 -17.20 -0.91
N LEU A 102 21.06 -17.48 0.22
CA LEU A 102 20.67 -16.92 1.50
C LEU A 102 20.84 -15.39 1.54
N ASP A 103 21.93 -14.86 1.02
CA ASP A 103 22.19 -13.43 0.94
C ASP A 103 21.17 -12.72 0.02
N LEU A 104 20.86 -13.29 -1.16
CA LEU A 104 19.82 -12.78 -2.05
C LEU A 104 18.45 -12.72 -1.37
N PHE A 105 18.11 -13.71 -0.54
CA PHE A 105 16.85 -13.72 0.18
C PHE A 105 16.82 -12.66 1.30
N GLU A 106 17.90 -12.52 2.06
CA GLU A 106 17.98 -11.56 3.17
C GLU A 106 18.04 -10.12 2.69
N ASN A 107 18.73 -9.88 1.57
CA ASN A 107 19.03 -8.55 1.06
C ASN A 107 18.34 -8.23 -0.27
N VAL A 108 17.22 -8.92 -0.59
CA VAL A 108 16.51 -8.74 -1.87
C VAL A 108 16.22 -7.28 -2.20
N SER A 109 15.78 -6.50 -1.21
CA SER A 109 15.48 -5.07 -1.40
C SER A 109 16.72 -4.28 -1.84
N VAL A 110 17.91 -4.64 -1.36
CA VAL A 110 19.16 -3.99 -1.76
C VAL A 110 19.54 -4.35 -3.20
N TYR A 111 19.41 -5.64 -3.57
CA TYR A 111 19.71 -6.10 -4.92
C TYR A 111 18.74 -5.51 -5.96
N VAL A 112 17.44 -5.53 -5.66
CA VAL A 112 16.41 -4.95 -6.52
C VAL A 112 16.56 -3.43 -6.62
N TYR A 113 16.83 -2.74 -5.51
CA TYR A 113 17.09 -1.30 -5.52
C TYR A 113 18.27 -0.95 -6.43
N LYS A 114 19.40 -1.66 -6.30
CA LYS A 114 20.58 -1.43 -7.12
C LYS A 114 20.28 -1.69 -8.61
N HIS A 115 19.62 -2.78 -8.93
CA HIS A 115 19.18 -3.09 -10.29
C HIS A 115 18.31 -1.98 -10.87
N ASN A 116 17.30 -1.52 -10.11
CA ASN A 116 16.37 -0.48 -10.54
C ASN A 116 17.06 0.88 -10.71
N GLU A 117 18.05 1.21 -9.89
CA GLU A 117 18.89 2.41 -10.07
C GLU A 117 19.67 2.34 -11.39
N GLU A 118 20.34 1.22 -11.67
CA GLU A 118 21.07 1.01 -12.92
C GLU A 118 20.14 1.05 -14.14
N TYR A 119 19.00 0.39 -14.05
CA TYR A 119 17.95 0.44 -15.08
C TYR A 119 17.45 1.87 -15.31
N MET A 120 17.18 2.63 -14.22
CA MET A 120 16.65 3.98 -14.32
C MET A 120 17.63 4.92 -15.03
N ILE A 121 18.93 4.81 -14.75
CA ILE A 121 19.98 5.60 -15.45
C ILE A 121 19.95 5.28 -16.95
N GLN A 122 19.87 4.02 -17.32
CA GLN A 122 19.81 3.61 -18.72
C GLN A 122 18.52 4.07 -19.40
N ALA A 123 17.35 3.85 -18.75
CA ALA A 123 16.04 4.23 -19.29
C ALA A 123 15.90 5.76 -19.47
N MET A 124 16.47 6.57 -18.56
CA MET A 124 16.51 8.03 -18.69
C MET A 124 17.27 8.49 -19.94
N GLU A 125 18.33 7.80 -20.31
CA GLU A 125 19.09 8.10 -21.51
C GLU A 125 18.40 7.59 -22.78
N GLU A 126 17.92 6.34 -22.76
CA GLU A 126 17.23 5.72 -23.92
C GLU A 126 15.93 6.43 -24.28
N GLU A 127 15.16 6.89 -23.29
CA GLU A 127 13.87 7.56 -23.48
C GLU A 127 13.98 9.10 -23.48
N ARG A 128 15.19 9.66 -23.47
CA ARG A 128 15.43 11.11 -23.37
C ARG A 128 14.62 11.90 -24.41
N GLU A 129 14.78 11.58 -25.69
CA GLU A 129 14.10 12.29 -26.78
C GLU A 129 12.58 12.19 -26.68
N TYR A 130 12.08 11.02 -26.33
CA TYR A 130 10.65 10.81 -26.12
C TYR A 130 10.13 11.64 -24.93
N LEU A 131 10.85 11.66 -23.80
CA LEU A 131 10.46 12.41 -22.61
C LEU A 131 10.55 13.93 -22.82
N ASP A 132 11.49 14.41 -23.66
CA ASP A 132 11.60 15.82 -24.01
C ASP A 132 10.35 16.32 -24.77
N HIS A 133 9.66 15.44 -25.48
CA HIS A 133 8.53 15.77 -26.34
C HIS A 133 7.19 15.16 -25.91
N ILE A 134 7.16 14.43 -24.79
CA ILE A 134 5.98 13.64 -24.35
C ILE A 134 4.71 14.47 -24.19
N LEU A 135 4.82 15.74 -23.85
CA LEU A 135 3.69 16.66 -23.64
C LEU A 135 3.58 17.77 -24.70
N ASN A 136 4.27 17.66 -25.83
CA ASN A 136 4.21 18.67 -26.89
C ASN A 136 2.81 18.95 -27.41
N ALA A 137 1.93 17.96 -27.41
CA ALA A 137 0.52 18.14 -27.80
C ALA A 137 -0.27 18.96 -26.77
N VAL A 138 0.17 19.00 -25.50
CA VAL A 138 -0.43 19.85 -24.45
C VAL A 138 0.11 21.26 -24.53
N ASP A 139 1.43 21.40 -24.50
CA ASP A 139 2.16 22.64 -24.64
C ASP A 139 3.64 22.32 -24.94
N PRO A 140 4.17 22.75 -26.11
CA PRO A 140 5.57 22.50 -26.49
C PRO A 140 6.63 23.11 -25.55
N SER A 141 6.24 24.04 -24.69
CA SER A 141 7.15 24.64 -23.69
C SER A 141 7.29 23.82 -22.41
N ILE A 142 6.45 22.78 -22.23
CA ILE A 142 6.51 21.93 -21.05
C ILE A 142 7.66 20.93 -21.19
N MET A 143 8.63 21.05 -20.30
CA MET A 143 9.71 20.07 -20.14
C MET A 143 9.62 19.43 -18.76
N LEU A 144 9.69 18.09 -18.74
CA LEU A 144 9.74 17.34 -17.48
C LEU A 144 11.13 17.50 -16.85
N ASP A 145 11.17 17.84 -15.57
CA ASP A 145 12.40 17.77 -14.79
C ASP A 145 12.85 16.31 -14.53
N GLU A 146 14.02 16.14 -13.95
CA GLU A 146 14.61 14.82 -13.72
C GLU A 146 13.75 13.94 -12.81
N ASP A 147 13.19 14.52 -11.74
CA ASP A 147 12.35 13.77 -10.80
C ASP A 147 11.02 13.36 -11.43
N GLN A 148 10.41 14.23 -12.23
CA GLN A 148 9.20 13.94 -12.99
C GLN A 148 9.44 12.81 -14.01
N ARG A 149 10.59 12.82 -14.70
CA ARG A 149 10.99 11.74 -15.63
C ARG A 149 11.14 10.41 -14.91
N LYS A 150 11.81 10.40 -13.75
CA LYS A 150 11.92 9.21 -12.89
C LYS A 150 10.54 8.65 -12.52
N VAL A 151 9.60 9.52 -12.10
CA VAL A 151 8.21 9.11 -11.81
C VAL A 151 7.53 8.50 -13.03
N VAL A 152 7.72 9.07 -14.22
CA VAL A 152 7.14 8.54 -15.46
C VAL A 152 7.69 7.16 -15.78
N LEU A 153 8.98 6.95 -15.62
CA LEU A 153 9.67 5.68 -15.94
C LEU A 153 9.50 4.59 -14.86
N THR A 154 9.30 4.96 -13.59
CA THR A 154 9.11 4.01 -12.50
C THR A 154 7.91 3.11 -12.75
N ASP A 155 8.09 1.80 -12.70
CA ASP A 155 7.08 0.77 -12.97
C ASP A 155 6.83 -0.09 -11.71
N GLU A 156 6.64 0.58 -10.58
CA GLU A 156 6.40 -0.05 -9.29
C GLU A 156 4.90 -0.24 -9.02
N ASP A 157 4.53 -1.29 -8.28
CA ASP A 157 3.14 -1.57 -7.90
C ASP A 157 2.52 -0.43 -7.08
N TYR A 158 3.31 0.16 -6.18
CA TYR A 158 2.90 1.27 -5.31
C TYR A 158 3.94 2.38 -5.33
N CYS A 159 3.64 3.47 -6.01
CA CYS A 159 4.52 4.63 -6.10
C CYS A 159 3.91 5.83 -5.39
N LEU A 160 4.56 6.32 -4.33
CA LEU A 160 4.17 7.55 -3.64
C LEU A 160 5.05 8.71 -4.09
N VAL A 161 4.42 9.71 -4.73
CA VAL A 161 5.10 10.93 -5.17
C VAL A 161 4.72 12.10 -4.26
N ILE A 162 5.70 12.66 -3.56
CA ILE A 162 5.52 13.84 -2.70
C ILE A 162 5.95 15.08 -3.47
N ALA A 163 5.02 15.99 -3.71
CA ALA A 163 5.28 17.19 -4.51
C ALA A 163 4.55 18.41 -3.94
N GLY A 164 5.23 19.55 -3.88
CA GLY A 164 4.70 20.82 -3.42
C GLY A 164 3.59 21.41 -4.31
N ALA A 165 2.98 22.50 -3.89
CA ALA A 165 2.07 23.25 -4.74
C ALA A 165 2.83 23.84 -5.94
N GLY A 166 2.26 23.71 -7.16
CA GLY A 166 2.92 24.17 -8.38
C GLY A 166 4.04 23.29 -8.95
N ALA A 167 4.40 22.18 -8.31
CA ALA A 167 5.46 21.27 -8.75
C ALA A 167 5.05 20.35 -9.94
N GLY A 168 4.05 20.73 -10.73
CA GLY A 168 3.70 20.00 -11.95
C GLY A 168 3.00 18.63 -11.75
N LYS A 169 2.39 18.35 -10.59
CA LYS A 169 1.71 17.06 -10.32
C LYS A 169 0.77 16.60 -11.43
N THR A 170 -0.14 17.48 -11.86
CA THR A 170 -1.09 17.19 -12.95
C THR A 170 -0.38 16.90 -14.27
N THR A 171 0.69 17.60 -14.52
CA THR A 171 1.55 17.44 -15.71
C THR A 171 2.26 16.09 -15.68
N THR A 172 2.85 15.71 -14.54
CA THR A 172 3.51 14.42 -14.35
C THR A 172 2.52 13.25 -14.52
N VAL A 173 1.29 13.38 -13.98
CA VAL A 173 0.24 12.37 -14.17
C VAL A 173 -0.13 12.21 -15.64
N ALA A 174 -0.29 13.33 -16.38
CA ALA A 174 -0.59 13.28 -17.82
C ALA A 174 0.54 12.61 -18.60
N ALA A 175 1.80 12.93 -18.28
CA ALA A 175 2.97 12.29 -18.89
C ALA A 175 3.02 10.78 -18.58
N LYS A 176 2.75 10.37 -17.32
CA LYS A 176 2.70 8.96 -16.94
C LYS A 176 1.63 8.20 -17.71
N VAL A 177 0.42 8.74 -17.83
CA VAL A 177 -0.65 8.13 -18.61
C VAL A 177 -0.22 7.95 -20.06
N LYS A 178 0.37 8.98 -20.68
CA LYS A 178 0.86 8.89 -22.05
C LYS A 178 1.95 7.84 -22.22
N TYR A 179 2.91 7.79 -21.30
CA TYR A 179 3.98 6.79 -21.32
C TYR A 179 3.43 5.36 -21.22
N LEU A 180 2.46 5.12 -20.33
CA LEU A 180 1.82 3.83 -20.17
C LEU A 180 1.13 3.36 -21.45
N VAL A 181 0.46 4.26 -22.16
CA VAL A 181 -0.19 3.95 -23.44
C VAL A 181 0.82 3.76 -24.55
N ASP A 182 1.73 4.71 -24.75
CA ASP A 182 2.62 4.74 -25.91
C ASP A 182 3.74 3.70 -25.83
N LYS A 183 4.33 3.50 -24.65
CA LYS A 183 5.53 2.69 -24.48
C LYS A 183 5.26 1.34 -23.82
N LYS A 184 4.29 1.29 -22.90
CA LYS A 184 3.92 0.04 -22.23
C LYS A 184 2.76 -0.68 -22.90
N GLY A 185 2.07 -0.04 -23.86
CA GLY A 185 0.94 -0.63 -24.56
C GLY A 185 -0.29 -0.88 -23.70
N VAL A 186 -0.41 -0.17 -22.59
CA VAL A 186 -1.56 -0.31 -21.67
C VAL A 186 -2.80 0.26 -22.34
N ASP A 187 -3.88 -0.53 -22.40
CA ASP A 187 -5.17 -0.05 -22.90
C ASP A 187 -5.68 1.10 -22.03
N PRO A 188 -6.03 2.27 -22.59
CA PRO A 188 -6.56 3.40 -21.84
C PRO A 188 -7.74 3.05 -20.93
N SER A 189 -8.58 2.07 -21.30
CA SER A 189 -9.69 1.61 -20.46
C SER A 189 -9.26 0.96 -19.15
N GLN A 190 -8.02 0.49 -19.05
CA GLN A 190 -7.41 -0.09 -17.84
C GLN A 190 -6.77 0.96 -16.94
N ILE A 191 -6.69 2.22 -17.38
CA ILE A 191 -6.12 3.34 -16.62
C ILE A 191 -7.24 4.13 -15.96
N LEU A 192 -7.23 4.20 -14.64
CA LEU A 192 -8.15 5.05 -13.87
C LEU A 192 -7.38 6.19 -13.23
N VAL A 193 -7.70 7.43 -13.60
CA VAL A 193 -7.15 8.64 -12.97
C VAL A 193 -8.16 9.19 -11.97
N VAL A 194 -7.76 9.30 -10.72
CA VAL A 194 -8.63 9.78 -9.64
C VAL A 194 -8.06 11.06 -9.02
N SER A 195 -8.91 12.07 -8.82
CA SER A 195 -8.54 13.31 -8.15
C SER A 195 -9.55 13.68 -7.06
N PHE A 196 -9.15 14.59 -6.18
CA PHE A 196 -10.02 15.00 -5.07
C PHE A 196 -11.08 16.02 -5.49
N THR A 197 -10.76 16.96 -6.40
CA THR A 197 -11.64 18.05 -6.78
C THR A 197 -12.11 17.96 -8.24
N ASN A 198 -13.31 18.43 -8.52
CA ASN A 198 -13.83 18.54 -9.89
C ASN A 198 -12.95 19.45 -10.76
N LYS A 199 -12.35 20.51 -10.19
CA LYS A 199 -11.42 21.38 -10.91
C LYS A 199 -10.22 20.62 -11.42
N ALA A 200 -9.58 19.80 -10.57
CA ALA A 200 -8.44 18.99 -10.97
C ALA A 200 -8.82 17.88 -11.97
N VAL A 201 -10.01 17.29 -11.83
CA VAL A 201 -10.55 16.34 -12.83
C VAL A 201 -10.72 17.00 -14.19
N ASN A 202 -11.25 18.20 -14.25
CA ASN A 202 -11.42 18.92 -15.52
C ASN A 202 -10.07 19.26 -16.15
N GLU A 203 -9.10 19.75 -15.38
CA GLU A 203 -7.75 20.01 -15.85
C GLU A 203 -7.08 18.74 -16.42
N LEU A 204 -7.21 17.61 -15.74
CA LEU A 204 -6.70 16.31 -16.22
C LEU A 204 -7.40 15.88 -17.51
N LYS A 205 -8.71 16.06 -17.61
CA LYS A 205 -9.48 15.76 -18.84
C LYS A 205 -9.02 16.61 -20.02
N GLU A 206 -8.84 17.91 -19.83
CA GLU A 206 -8.33 18.81 -20.88
C GLU A 206 -6.96 18.38 -21.39
N LYS A 207 -6.04 18.01 -20.49
CA LYS A 207 -4.70 17.54 -20.86
C LYS A 207 -4.73 16.15 -21.49
N ILE A 208 -5.36 15.16 -20.84
CA ILE A 208 -5.25 13.75 -21.23
C ILE A 208 -6.24 13.42 -22.35
N GLN A 209 -7.53 13.75 -22.19
CA GLN A 209 -8.55 13.42 -23.19
C GLN A 209 -8.59 14.47 -24.32
N GLY A 210 -8.38 15.75 -23.99
CA GLY A 210 -8.37 16.83 -24.97
C GLY A 210 -7.08 16.89 -25.79
N ALA A 211 -5.96 17.22 -25.17
CA ALA A 211 -4.71 17.48 -25.89
C ALA A 211 -3.97 16.18 -26.29
N LEU A 212 -3.93 15.17 -25.42
CA LEU A 212 -3.25 13.91 -25.72
C LEU A 212 -4.14 12.87 -26.43
N GLU A 213 -5.45 13.14 -26.56
CA GLU A 213 -6.45 12.30 -27.22
C GLU A 213 -6.54 10.85 -26.61
N ILE A 214 -6.17 10.71 -25.32
CA ILE A 214 -6.22 9.43 -24.61
C ILE A 214 -7.54 9.34 -23.83
N VAL A 215 -8.42 8.42 -24.23
CA VAL A 215 -9.75 8.23 -23.62
C VAL A 215 -9.65 7.23 -22.48
N CYS A 216 -9.26 7.69 -21.29
CA CYS A 216 -9.26 6.89 -20.07
C CYS A 216 -10.26 7.46 -19.04
N PRO A 217 -10.76 6.62 -18.09
CA PRO A 217 -11.58 7.09 -16.97
C PRO A 217 -10.86 8.11 -16.09
N ILE A 218 -11.43 9.32 -15.95
CA ILE A 218 -10.92 10.38 -15.08
C ILE A 218 -12.08 10.88 -14.21
N ALA A 219 -12.00 10.69 -12.90
CA ALA A 219 -13.10 10.94 -11.99
C ALA A 219 -12.63 11.44 -10.61
N THR A 220 -13.59 11.89 -9.79
CA THR A 220 -13.33 12.11 -8.36
C THR A 220 -13.46 10.81 -7.56
N PHE A 221 -12.88 10.75 -6.35
CA PHE A 221 -13.10 9.62 -5.43
C PHE A 221 -14.58 9.33 -5.18
N HIS A 222 -15.39 10.37 -4.98
CA HIS A 222 -16.82 10.22 -4.78
C HIS A 222 -17.54 9.65 -6.01
N SER A 223 -17.18 10.14 -7.21
CA SER A 223 -17.74 9.63 -8.49
C SER A 223 -17.38 8.17 -8.71
N THR A 224 -16.12 7.81 -8.44
CA THR A 224 -15.63 6.42 -8.55
C THR A 224 -16.33 5.52 -7.54
N GLY A 225 -16.44 5.95 -6.28
CA GLY A 225 -17.15 5.22 -5.24
C GLY A 225 -18.62 4.97 -5.60
N ASN A 226 -19.32 5.99 -6.07
CA ASN A 226 -20.70 5.86 -6.54
C ASN A 226 -20.83 4.87 -7.70
N ALA A 227 -19.90 4.91 -8.67
CA ALA A 227 -19.92 3.97 -9.79
C ALA A 227 -19.72 2.51 -9.34
N ILE A 228 -18.84 2.27 -8.36
CA ILE A 228 -18.63 0.94 -7.76
C ILE A 228 -19.90 0.47 -7.05
N ILE A 229 -20.55 1.33 -6.25
CA ILE A 229 -21.77 0.98 -5.52
C ILE A 229 -22.88 0.63 -6.51
N HIS A 230 -23.11 1.47 -7.53
CA HIS A 230 -24.12 1.20 -8.55
C HIS A 230 -23.88 -0.09 -9.33
N LYS A 231 -22.62 -0.45 -9.55
CA LYS A 231 -22.26 -1.70 -10.22
C LYS A 231 -22.57 -2.94 -9.37
N HIS A 232 -22.35 -2.86 -8.06
CA HIS A 232 -22.48 -4.02 -7.16
C HIS A 232 -23.83 -4.08 -6.42
N LEU A 233 -24.52 -2.95 -6.29
CA LEU A 233 -25.85 -2.83 -5.65
C LEU A 233 -26.80 -2.07 -6.55
N PRO A 234 -27.11 -2.59 -7.75
CA PRO A 234 -27.92 -1.87 -8.76
C PRO A 234 -29.36 -1.62 -8.34
N GLU A 235 -29.90 -2.41 -7.40
CA GLU A 235 -31.29 -2.28 -6.91
C GLU A 235 -31.42 -1.26 -5.77
N GLU A 236 -30.32 -0.85 -5.16
CA GLU A 236 -30.34 0.16 -4.10
C GLU A 236 -30.36 1.57 -4.71
N LYS A 237 -31.47 2.29 -4.49
CA LYS A 237 -31.51 3.72 -4.78
C LYS A 237 -30.63 4.45 -3.77
N LEU A 238 -29.41 4.77 -4.19
CA LEU A 238 -28.53 5.65 -3.43
C LEU A 238 -29.20 7.04 -3.31
N ASN A 239 -29.74 7.32 -2.13
CA ASN A 239 -30.15 8.67 -1.79
C ASN A 239 -28.91 9.44 -1.33
N ILE A 240 -28.38 10.31 -2.18
CA ILE A 240 -27.35 11.27 -1.76
C ILE A 240 -28.00 12.17 -0.73
N VAL A 241 -27.53 12.05 0.51
CA VAL A 241 -28.06 12.82 1.64
C VAL A 241 -27.52 14.24 1.53
N ASP A 242 -28.41 15.21 1.39
CA ASP A 242 -28.06 16.62 1.48
C ASP A 242 -27.81 17.04 2.95
N ASN A 243 -27.27 18.24 3.15
CA ASN A 243 -26.93 18.74 4.49
C ASN A 243 -28.16 18.83 5.42
N SER A 244 -29.37 19.00 4.87
CA SER A 244 -30.58 19.03 5.68
C SER A 244 -30.92 17.66 6.26
N ARG A 245 -30.75 16.63 5.47
CA ARG A 245 -30.95 15.24 5.90
C ARG A 245 -29.90 14.77 6.88
N LEU A 246 -28.65 15.21 6.70
CA LEU A 246 -27.57 14.96 7.65
C LEU A 246 -27.91 15.49 9.03
N TYR A 247 -28.51 16.68 9.12
CA TYR A 247 -28.99 17.23 10.40
C TYR A 247 -29.99 16.27 11.09
N PHE A 248 -30.94 15.71 10.36
CA PHE A 248 -31.90 14.77 10.96
C PHE A 248 -31.25 13.47 11.42
N VAL A 249 -30.29 12.92 10.65
CA VAL A 249 -29.54 11.72 11.05
C VAL A 249 -28.74 11.97 12.32
N ILE A 250 -28.02 13.09 12.38
CA ILE A 250 -27.25 13.47 13.59
C ILE A 250 -28.20 13.67 14.77
N ARG A 251 -29.29 14.41 14.59
CA ARG A 251 -30.30 14.64 15.64
C ARG A 251 -30.86 13.32 16.20
N ASP A 252 -31.24 12.40 15.30
CA ASP A 252 -31.85 11.14 15.68
C ASP A 252 -30.85 10.21 16.36
N TYR A 253 -29.58 10.21 15.92
CA TYR A 253 -28.49 9.52 16.60
C TYR A 253 -28.25 10.11 18.01
N PHE A 254 -28.20 11.43 18.12
CA PHE A 254 -28.09 12.07 19.44
C PHE A 254 -29.24 11.70 20.37
N ARG A 255 -30.48 11.77 19.91
CA ARG A 255 -31.66 11.42 20.70
C ARG A 255 -31.73 9.94 21.07
N GLY A 256 -31.44 9.05 20.14
CA GLY A 256 -31.59 7.62 20.31
C GLY A 256 -30.41 6.94 21.01
N SER A 257 -29.18 7.42 20.77
CA SER A 257 -27.97 6.72 21.25
C SER A 257 -27.20 7.57 22.28
N VAL A 258 -26.94 8.83 21.96
CA VAL A 258 -26.09 9.69 22.82
C VAL A 258 -26.82 10.05 24.11
N MET A 259 -28.03 10.59 24.01
CA MET A 259 -28.80 11.06 25.15
C MET A 259 -29.33 9.94 26.05
N GLN A 260 -29.34 8.69 25.58
CA GLN A 260 -29.71 7.51 26.36
C GLN A 260 -28.53 6.94 27.17
N ASN A 261 -27.31 7.44 26.93
CA ASN A 261 -26.10 6.96 27.60
C ASN A 261 -25.52 8.03 28.52
N GLU A 262 -25.76 7.90 29.82
CA GLU A 262 -25.32 8.86 30.84
C GLU A 262 -23.80 9.14 30.77
N SER A 263 -22.98 8.13 30.54
CA SER A 263 -21.53 8.30 30.40
C SER A 263 -21.16 9.17 29.21
N VAL A 264 -21.85 9.02 28.08
CA VAL A 264 -21.63 9.82 26.86
C VAL A 264 -22.12 11.25 27.08
N VAL A 265 -23.28 11.44 27.72
CA VAL A 265 -23.82 12.76 28.07
C VAL A 265 -22.84 13.51 28.96
N ASN A 266 -22.30 12.87 29.99
CA ASN A 266 -21.31 13.49 30.90
C ASN A 266 -20.03 13.90 30.14
N LYS A 267 -19.56 13.09 29.20
CA LYS A 267 -18.42 13.44 28.34
C LYS A 267 -18.73 14.66 27.45
N LEU A 268 -19.91 14.74 26.92
CA LEU A 268 -20.37 15.85 26.09
C LEU A 268 -20.43 17.16 26.88
N ILE A 269 -20.98 17.11 28.11
CA ILE A 269 -21.02 18.23 29.03
C ILE A 269 -19.60 18.75 29.32
N MET A 270 -18.70 17.84 29.68
CA MET A 270 -17.30 18.19 29.95
C MET A 270 -16.60 18.78 28.71
N PHE A 271 -16.89 18.26 27.52
CA PHE A 271 -16.36 18.82 26.30
C PHE A 271 -16.79 20.26 26.08
N PHE A 272 -18.10 20.56 26.13
CA PHE A 272 -18.59 21.91 25.93
C PHE A 272 -18.18 22.87 27.05
N ALA A 273 -18.16 22.42 28.29
CA ALA A 273 -17.69 23.21 29.38
C ALA A 273 -16.18 23.56 29.28
N SER A 274 -15.37 22.62 28.75
CA SER A 274 -13.93 22.82 28.65
C SER A 274 -13.49 23.60 27.40
N TYR A 275 -14.12 23.40 26.27
CA TYR A 275 -13.70 23.99 24.98
C TYR A 275 -14.47 25.25 24.58
N PHE A 276 -15.69 25.43 25.09
CA PHE A 276 -16.56 26.53 24.73
C PHE A 276 -16.98 27.38 25.94
N ASP A 277 -16.36 27.16 27.10
CA ASP A 277 -16.69 27.86 28.35
C ASP A 277 -18.19 27.83 28.69
N ALA A 278 -18.89 26.76 28.27
CA ALA A 278 -20.31 26.60 28.57
C ALA A 278 -20.49 26.37 30.08
N PRO A 279 -21.21 27.25 30.81
CA PRO A 279 -21.36 27.09 32.25
C PRO A 279 -22.10 25.80 32.59
N TYR A 280 -21.53 25.02 33.48
CA TYR A 280 -22.14 23.82 34.06
C TYR A 280 -22.15 23.93 35.57
N GLU A 281 -23.31 24.08 36.16
CA GLU A 281 -23.51 24.12 37.60
C GLU A 281 -24.30 22.87 38.02
N GLY A 282 -23.58 21.90 38.62
CA GLY A 282 -24.18 20.74 39.25
C GLY A 282 -24.97 19.82 38.29
N ASP A 283 -26.09 19.29 38.80
CA ASP A 283 -26.90 18.29 38.06
C ASP A 283 -27.98 18.92 37.15
N ASP A 284 -27.95 20.22 36.86
CA ASP A 284 -28.92 20.89 35.99
C ASP A 284 -28.57 20.74 34.51
N LEU A 285 -28.91 19.57 33.94
CA LEU A 285 -28.77 19.29 32.53
C LEU A 285 -29.56 20.26 31.64
N ASN A 286 -30.76 20.67 32.05
CA ASN A 286 -31.58 21.58 31.27
C ASN A 286 -30.97 22.97 31.19
N GLY A 287 -30.46 23.46 32.31
CA GLY A 287 -29.70 24.72 32.38
C GLY A 287 -28.46 24.67 31.52
N PHE A 288 -27.72 23.58 31.55
CA PHE A 288 -26.56 23.36 30.67
C PHE A 288 -26.91 23.44 29.20
N PHE A 289 -27.91 22.69 28.72
CA PHE A 289 -28.32 22.72 27.31
C PHE A 289 -28.87 24.07 26.86
N ASN A 290 -29.56 24.81 27.74
CA ASN A 290 -29.98 26.17 27.46
C ASN A 290 -28.78 27.14 27.36
N ASN A 291 -27.73 26.92 28.12
CA ASN A 291 -26.49 27.71 28.05
C ASN A 291 -25.70 27.39 26.77
N ILE A 292 -25.61 26.11 26.36
CA ILE A 292 -24.98 25.73 25.08
C ILE A 292 -25.67 26.44 23.90
N ALA A 293 -27.00 26.55 23.92
CA ALA A 293 -27.75 27.23 22.86
C ALA A 293 -27.37 28.71 22.71
N LYS A 294 -26.77 29.32 23.72
CA LYS A 294 -26.29 30.71 23.72
C LYS A 294 -24.81 30.84 23.36
N VAL A 295 -24.06 29.76 23.32
CA VAL A 295 -22.62 29.76 22.99
C VAL A 295 -22.42 30.11 21.52
N ASN A 296 -21.55 31.07 21.25
CA ASN A 296 -21.16 31.38 19.88
C ASN A 296 -20.04 30.43 19.43
N PHE A 297 -20.42 29.36 18.74
CA PHE A 297 -19.49 28.36 18.22
C PHE A 297 -18.52 28.88 17.14
N SER A 298 -18.73 30.08 16.61
CA SER A 298 -17.78 30.71 15.68
C SER A 298 -16.56 31.31 16.37
N THR A 299 -16.62 31.50 17.68
CA THR A 299 -15.51 31.98 18.53
C THR A 299 -14.91 30.83 19.34
N MET A 300 -14.59 29.74 18.68
CA MET A 300 -13.75 28.72 19.27
C MET A 300 -12.43 29.36 19.72
N ARG A 301 -11.99 29.07 20.94
CA ARG A 301 -10.81 29.71 21.56
C ARG A 301 -9.63 29.76 20.58
N SER A 302 -9.09 30.95 20.35
CA SER A 302 -7.91 31.18 19.52
C SER A 302 -6.63 30.59 20.10
N ASP A 303 -6.65 30.22 21.37
CA ASP A 303 -5.56 29.62 22.15
C ASP A 303 -5.71 28.08 22.32
N LEU A 304 -6.42 27.43 21.42
CA LEU A 304 -6.77 26.01 21.52
C LEU A 304 -5.55 25.10 21.77
N GLU A 305 -4.40 25.41 21.18
CA GLU A 305 -3.17 24.61 21.37
C GLU A 305 -2.53 24.83 22.74
N GLU A 306 -2.63 26.03 23.29
CA GLU A 306 -2.17 26.34 24.63
C GLU A 306 -3.13 25.74 25.66
N PHE A 307 -4.42 25.87 25.45
CA PHE A 307 -5.46 25.24 26.25
C PHE A 307 -5.40 23.71 26.23
N LYS A 308 -5.10 23.08 25.08
CA LYS A 308 -4.85 21.62 25.02
C LYS A 308 -3.67 21.22 25.91
N ARG A 309 -2.61 22.02 25.98
CA ARG A 309 -1.47 21.79 26.89
C ARG A 309 -1.89 21.93 28.34
N GLU A 310 -2.60 22.98 28.69
CA GLU A 310 -3.12 23.17 30.04
C GLU A 310 -4.04 22.04 30.49
N VAL A 311 -4.92 21.56 29.61
CA VAL A 311 -5.82 20.43 29.90
C VAL A 311 -5.04 19.11 30.02
N ILE A 312 -3.98 18.93 29.27
CA ILE A 312 -3.11 17.75 29.38
C ILE A 312 -2.32 17.78 30.67
N ASP A 313 -1.81 18.96 31.06
CA ASP A 313 -0.99 19.13 32.25
C ASP A 313 -1.82 19.15 33.56
N THR A 314 -3.06 19.63 33.51
CA THR A 314 -3.90 19.83 34.71
C THR A 314 -5.00 18.79 34.92
N ARG A 315 -5.35 17.99 33.90
CA ARG A 315 -6.44 17.00 33.96
C ARG A 315 -6.01 15.61 33.55
N THR A 316 -6.45 14.64 34.33
CA THR A 316 -6.18 13.20 34.16
C THR A 316 -6.43 12.72 32.74
N LYS A 317 -5.74 11.61 32.32
CA LYS A 317 -5.89 10.87 31.04
C LYS A 317 -7.36 10.70 30.53
N LYS A 318 -8.35 10.87 31.40
CA LYS A 318 -9.79 10.85 31.09
C LYS A 318 -10.22 11.94 30.10
N SER A 319 -9.70 13.16 30.18
CA SER A 319 -10.11 14.26 29.30
C SER A 319 -9.61 14.09 27.87
N VAL A 320 -8.41 13.51 27.66
CA VAL A 320 -7.86 13.20 26.34
C VAL A 320 -8.65 12.07 25.66
N THR A 321 -9.12 11.09 26.44
CA THR A 321 -9.98 9.99 25.93
C THR A 321 -11.32 10.52 25.46
N ILE A 322 -11.94 11.45 26.20
CA ILE A 322 -13.20 12.11 25.84
C ILE A 322 -13.08 12.87 24.52
N GLN A 323 -12.02 13.64 24.35
CA GLN A 323 -11.75 14.37 23.11
C GLN A 323 -11.63 13.44 21.90
N ASN A 324 -10.89 12.36 22.04
CA ASN A 324 -10.71 11.38 20.97
C ASN A 324 -12.00 10.62 20.62
N GLU A 325 -12.85 10.32 21.60
CA GLU A 325 -14.13 9.68 21.38
C GLU A 325 -15.14 10.59 20.68
N VAL A 326 -15.21 11.86 21.05
CA VAL A 326 -16.09 12.86 20.40
C VAL A 326 -15.65 13.12 18.96
N LEU A 327 -14.34 13.24 18.71
CA LEU A 327 -13.82 13.40 17.34
C LEU A 327 -14.04 12.16 16.46
N ARG A 328 -13.95 10.95 17.04
CA ARG A 328 -14.24 9.70 16.31
C ARG A 328 -15.72 9.51 16.02
N SER A 329 -16.62 10.06 16.83
CA SER A 329 -18.07 10.00 16.57
C SER A 329 -18.53 10.98 15.50
N HIS A 330 -17.64 11.86 15.03
CA HIS A 330 -17.90 12.86 13.98
C HIS A 330 -17.19 12.54 12.66
N GLN A 331 -16.39 11.45 12.60
CA GLN A 331 -15.87 10.83 11.39
C GLN A 331 -16.75 9.65 10.93
#